data_35464ef2378e5d152af77ff19e0ec5bc
#
_entry.id   35464ef2378e5d152af77ff19e0ec5bc
#
_cell.length_a   1.000
_cell.length_b   1.000
_cell.length_c   1.000
_cell.angle_alpha   90.00
_cell.angle_beta   90.00
_cell.angle_gamma   90.00
#
_symmetry.space_group_name_H-M   'P 1'
#
loop_
_entity.id
_entity.type
_entity.pdbx_description
1 polymer ?
#
loop_
_entity_poly.entity_id
_entity_poly.type
_entity_poly.pdbx_seq_one_letter_code
_entity_poly.pdbx_strand_id
1 'polypeptide(L)'
;MARSAIMGLVAVIVATVMVACGNTGRTVAVEDVENRVWSEPMDFYYDNSDTLSLRDVSIVVRYEGKEVADSVAMDILTVSPDSLVYEEPFTLHIPRLADMRPEEHTFLYRRRVLLSRPGRYLFRLTPNAPAEGVSSIGIVVGDNTKTDN
;
A
#
# COMPACT_ATOMS: atom_id res chain seq x y z
N MET A 1 -62.44 10.33 -5.00
CA MET A 1 -61.62 10.65 -3.82
C MET A 1 -60.36 9.81 -3.87
N ALA A 2 -59.34 10.35 -4.44
CA ALA A 2 -58.05 9.69 -4.48
C ALA A 2 -57.19 10.18 -3.32
N ARG A 3 -56.79 9.30 -2.43
CA ARG A 3 -55.74 9.58 -1.45
C ARG A 3 -54.46 8.99 -1.98
N SER A 4 -53.66 9.85 -2.54
CA SER A 4 -52.27 9.53 -2.92
C SER A 4 -51.45 9.32 -1.67
N ALA A 5 -51.04 8.11 -1.43
CA ALA A 5 -50.00 7.80 -0.49
C ALA A 5 -48.66 8.06 -1.19
N ILE A 6 -48.03 9.15 -0.89
CA ILE A 6 -46.66 9.42 -1.30
C ILE A 6 -45.76 8.62 -0.36
N MET A 7 -45.35 7.45 -0.81
CA MET A 7 -44.26 6.70 -0.17
C MET A 7 -42.96 7.35 -0.57
N GLY A 8 -42.45 8.20 0.31
CA GLY A 8 -41.13 8.74 0.20
C GLY A 8 -40.09 7.63 0.37
N LEU A 9 -39.45 7.29 -0.72
CA LEU A 9 -38.26 6.42 -0.72
C LEU A 9 -37.10 7.22 -0.12
N VAL A 10 -36.87 7.04 1.16
CA VAL A 10 -35.66 7.53 1.81
C VAL A 10 -34.51 6.64 1.37
N ALA A 11 -33.79 7.07 0.37
CA ALA A 11 -32.50 6.48 0.02
C ALA A 11 -31.51 6.84 1.14
N VAL A 12 -31.28 5.91 2.04
CA VAL A 12 -30.20 6.02 3.01
C VAL A 12 -28.90 5.76 2.25
N ILE A 13 -28.25 6.83 1.85
CA ILE A 13 -26.86 6.76 1.39
C ILE A 13 -26.03 6.52 2.63
N VAL A 14 -25.63 5.28 2.85
CA VAL A 14 -24.61 4.92 3.81
C VAL A 14 -23.28 5.36 3.21
N ALA A 15 -22.91 6.61 3.48
CA ALA A 15 -21.55 7.04 3.28
C ALA A 15 -20.69 6.33 4.32
N THR A 16 -20.00 5.30 3.91
CA THR A 16 -18.92 4.71 4.71
C THR A 16 -17.81 5.73 4.83
N VAL A 17 -17.91 6.55 5.84
CA VAL A 17 -16.80 7.40 6.25
C VAL A 17 -15.78 6.46 6.87
N MET A 18 -14.76 6.12 6.11
CA MET A 18 -13.55 5.52 6.65
C MET A 18 -12.87 6.59 7.49
N VAL A 19 -13.28 6.67 8.74
CA VAL A 19 -12.55 7.45 9.73
C VAL A 19 -11.27 6.70 10.00
N ALA A 20 -10.19 7.12 9.35
CA ALA A 20 -8.85 6.74 9.74
C ALA A 20 -8.56 7.40 11.09
N CYS A 21 -9.07 6.85 12.17
CA CYS A 21 -8.68 7.19 13.53
C CYS A 21 -7.34 6.52 13.80
N GLY A 22 -6.25 7.24 13.56
CA GLY A 22 -4.94 6.81 13.92
C GLY A 22 -4.01 8.00 13.91
N ASN A 23 -3.83 8.62 15.06
CA ASN A 23 -2.84 9.67 15.29
C ASN A 23 -1.43 9.06 15.38
N THR A 24 -1.10 8.15 14.49
CA THR A 24 0.19 7.47 14.41
C THR A 24 0.84 7.81 13.09
N GLY A 25 1.08 8.97 12.68
CA GLY A 25 1.89 9.38 11.52
C GLY A 25 2.18 8.30 10.42
N ARG A 26 1.33 7.29 10.33
CA ARG A 26 1.49 6.11 9.48
C ARG A 26 0.27 5.95 8.57
N THR A 27 0.51 5.98 7.28
CA THR A 27 -0.51 5.71 6.26
C THR A 27 -0.20 4.40 5.57
N VAL A 28 -1.22 3.56 5.42
CA VAL A 28 -1.11 2.24 4.78
C VAL A 28 -2.11 2.18 3.64
N ALA A 29 -1.64 1.82 2.45
CA ALA A 29 -2.46 1.53 1.29
C ALA A 29 -2.12 0.11 0.81
N VAL A 30 -3.11 -0.79 0.81
CA VAL A 30 -2.94 -2.20 0.45
C VAL A 30 -4.01 -2.61 -0.53
N GLU A 31 -3.63 -3.40 -1.52
CA GLU A 31 -4.54 -4.01 -2.49
C GLU A 31 -4.37 -5.53 -2.53
N ASP A 32 -5.48 -6.22 -2.74
CA ASP A 32 -5.50 -7.67 -2.90
C ASP A 32 -5.03 -8.07 -4.31
N VAL A 33 -4.35 -9.20 -4.36
CA VAL A 33 -3.85 -9.80 -5.60
C VAL A 33 -4.78 -10.92 -6.03
N GLU A 34 -5.29 -10.84 -7.26
CA GLU A 34 -6.13 -11.88 -7.82
C GLU A 34 -5.37 -13.21 -7.95
N ASN A 35 -6.05 -14.30 -7.60
CA ASN A 35 -5.52 -15.67 -7.70
C ASN A 35 -4.18 -15.89 -7.00
N ARG A 36 -3.78 -14.99 -6.11
CA ARG A 36 -2.49 -15.03 -5.40
C ARG A 36 -1.28 -15.11 -6.33
N VAL A 37 -1.37 -14.50 -7.50
CA VAL A 37 -0.27 -14.36 -8.45
C VAL A 37 -0.14 -12.89 -8.81
N TRP A 38 0.87 -12.22 -8.26
CA TRP A 38 1.12 -10.83 -8.57
C TRP A 38 1.92 -10.71 -9.86
N SER A 39 1.27 -10.24 -10.92
CA SER A 39 1.87 -10.12 -12.26
C SER A 39 1.71 -8.74 -12.89
N GLU A 40 0.78 -7.93 -12.38
CA GLU A 40 0.46 -6.63 -12.97
C GLU A 40 0.96 -5.48 -12.10
N PRO A 41 1.28 -4.31 -12.70
CA PRO A 41 1.60 -3.11 -11.94
C PRO A 41 0.46 -2.71 -11.00
N MET A 42 0.82 -2.26 -9.80
CA MET A 42 -0.12 -1.73 -8.81
C MET A 42 0.26 -0.31 -8.42
N ASP A 43 -0.74 0.57 -8.39
CA ASP A 43 -0.59 1.98 -8.07
C ASP A 43 -1.09 2.28 -6.67
N PHE A 44 -0.25 2.93 -5.87
CA PHE A 44 -0.58 3.38 -4.52
C PHE A 44 -0.38 4.88 -4.41
N TYR A 45 -1.33 5.56 -3.80
CA TYR A 45 -1.31 7.01 -3.66
C TYR A 45 -1.11 7.41 -2.21
N TYR A 46 -0.30 8.42 -2.01
CA TYR A 46 -0.08 9.02 -0.69
C TYR A 46 -0.25 10.53 -0.78
N ASP A 47 -1.20 11.07 -0.05
CA ASP A 47 -1.42 12.50 0.06
C ASP A 47 -0.53 13.09 1.17
N ASN A 48 0.47 13.86 0.76
CA ASN A 48 1.44 14.46 1.66
C ASN A 48 1.06 15.90 2.01
N SER A 49 0.93 16.18 3.30
CA SER A 49 0.72 17.54 3.83
C SER A 49 1.91 18.03 4.66
N ASP A 50 2.76 17.12 5.12
CA ASP A 50 3.93 17.44 5.94
C ASP A 50 5.20 17.37 5.09
N THR A 51 5.76 18.54 4.81
CA THR A 51 6.96 18.69 3.97
C THR A 51 8.25 18.82 4.75
N LEU A 52 8.19 18.69 6.07
CA LEU A 52 9.34 18.91 6.98
C LEU A 52 9.80 17.65 7.70
N SER A 53 8.89 16.72 7.96
CA SER A 53 9.22 15.50 8.68
C SER A 53 9.83 14.45 7.77
N LEU A 54 10.80 13.73 8.32
CA LEU A 54 11.38 12.56 7.66
C LEU A 54 10.45 11.37 7.80
N ARG A 55 10.22 10.66 6.71
CA ARG A 55 9.34 9.50 6.62
C ARG A 55 10.12 8.24 6.24
N ASP A 56 9.67 7.11 6.74
CA ASP A 56 10.08 5.82 6.22
C ASP A 56 9.02 5.32 5.24
N VAL A 57 9.47 4.83 4.08
CA VAL A 57 8.63 4.21 3.08
C VAL A 57 8.93 2.73 3.05
N SER A 58 7.91 1.91 3.23
CA SER A 58 8.02 0.46 3.28
C SER A 58 7.02 -0.20 2.34
N ILE A 59 7.34 -1.41 1.91
CA ILE A 59 6.45 -2.27 1.16
C ILE A 59 5.92 -3.33 2.11
N VAL A 60 4.61 -3.49 2.18
CA VAL A 60 3.96 -4.55 2.93
C VAL A 60 3.49 -5.62 1.96
N VAL A 61 3.80 -6.88 2.27
CA VAL A 61 3.41 -8.03 1.46
C VAL A 61 2.79 -9.08 2.36
N ARG A 62 1.62 -9.55 1.98
CA ARG A 62 0.99 -10.72 2.56
C ARG A 62 1.13 -11.88 1.60
N TYR A 63 1.64 -12.99 2.09
CA TYR A 63 1.92 -14.16 1.29
C TYR A 63 1.53 -15.45 2.02
N GLU A 64 1.27 -16.48 1.24
CA GLU A 64 0.83 -17.78 1.75
C GLU A 64 1.16 -18.92 0.79
N GLY A 65 1.28 -20.12 1.35
CA GLY A 65 1.50 -21.33 0.57
C GLY A 65 2.98 -21.69 0.38
N LYS A 66 3.19 -22.83 -0.27
CA LYS A 66 4.53 -23.41 -0.50
C LYS A 66 5.25 -22.82 -1.70
N GLU A 67 4.51 -22.14 -2.58
CA GLU A 67 5.01 -21.69 -3.87
C GLU A 67 5.61 -20.27 -3.83
N VAL A 68 5.70 -19.71 -2.64
CA VAL A 68 6.30 -18.38 -2.46
C VAL A 68 7.78 -18.47 -2.76
N ALA A 69 8.25 -17.63 -3.69
CA ALA A 69 9.67 -17.53 -4.01
C ALA A 69 10.46 -16.94 -2.83
N ASP A 70 11.74 -17.31 -2.72
CA ASP A 70 12.64 -16.75 -1.70
C ASP A 70 12.88 -15.25 -1.90
N SER A 71 12.66 -14.74 -3.11
CA SER A 71 12.76 -13.33 -3.44
C SER A 71 11.79 -12.92 -4.52
N VAL A 72 11.34 -11.67 -4.44
CA VAL A 72 10.48 -11.03 -5.47
C VAL A 72 11.17 -9.75 -5.91
N ALA A 73 11.59 -9.73 -7.18
CA ALA A 73 12.17 -8.54 -7.80
C ALA A 73 11.08 -7.69 -8.45
N MET A 74 11.19 -6.38 -8.30
CA MET A 74 10.26 -5.41 -8.85
C MET A 74 10.96 -4.11 -9.22
N ASP A 75 10.30 -3.30 -10.02
CA ASP A 75 10.63 -1.90 -10.22
C ASP A 75 9.66 -1.03 -9.43
N ILE A 76 10.18 -0.02 -8.76
CA ILE A 76 9.39 0.95 -8.01
C ILE A 76 9.51 2.30 -8.70
N LEU A 77 8.39 2.78 -9.22
CA LEU A 77 8.29 4.10 -9.81
C LEU A 77 7.62 5.04 -8.81
N THR A 78 8.26 6.16 -8.51
CA THR A 78 7.73 7.22 -7.67
C THR A 78 7.49 8.46 -8.50
N VAL A 79 6.29 9.01 -8.46
CA VAL A 79 5.95 10.29 -9.09
C VAL A 79 5.55 11.28 -8.01
N SER A 80 6.27 12.39 -7.92
CA SER A 80 5.98 13.47 -6.99
C SER A 80 4.88 14.41 -7.50
N PRO A 81 4.28 15.25 -6.62
CA PRO A 81 3.23 16.18 -7.04
C PRO A 81 3.64 17.17 -8.13
N ASP A 82 4.92 17.48 -8.26
CA ASP A 82 5.50 18.32 -9.31
C ASP A 82 5.93 17.53 -10.57
N SER A 83 5.45 16.29 -10.69
CA SER A 83 5.67 15.40 -11.84
C SER A 83 7.11 14.95 -12.05
N LEU A 84 7.95 15.02 -11.04
CA LEU A 84 9.26 14.37 -11.07
C LEU A 84 9.08 12.85 -10.92
N VAL A 85 9.73 12.12 -11.80
CA VAL A 85 9.67 10.66 -11.87
C VAL A 85 11.00 10.08 -11.44
N TYR A 86 10.95 9.13 -10.55
CA TYR A 86 12.08 8.35 -10.11
C TYR A 86 11.73 6.87 -10.14
N GLU A 87 12.55 6.05 -10.78
CA GLU A 87 12.33 4.60 -10.90
C GLU A 87 13.61 3.87 -10.54
N GLU A 88 13.45 2.79 -9.75
CA GLU A 88 14.57 1.96 -9.35
C GLU A 88 14.15 0.51 -9.11
N PRO A 89 15.08 -0.45 -9.32
CA PRO A 89 14.84 -1.83 -8.97
C PRO A 89 14.88 -2.03 -7.46
N PHE A 90 14.05 -2.94 -6.99
CA PHE A 90 14.02 -3.36 -5.59
C PHE A 90 13.72 -4.86 -5.48
N THR A 91 14.37 -5.54 -4.56
CA THR A 91 14.15 -6.97 -4.33
C THR A 91 13.72 -7.21 -2.90
N LEU A 92 12.57 -7.86 -2.74
CA LEU A 92 12.11 -8.38 -1.45
C LEU A 92 12.73 -9.75 -1.21
N HIS A 93 13.34 -9.93 -0.06
CA HIS A 93 13.79 -11.23 0.40
C HIS A 93 12.75 -11.81 1.35
N ILE A 94 11.97 -12.76 0.85
CA ILE A 94 10.86 -13.36 1.59
C ILE A 94 11.42 -14.37 2.60
N PRO A 95 11.17 -14.22 3.91
CA PRO A 95 11.56 -15.21 4.89
C PRO A 95 10.87 -16.55 4.62
N ARG A 96 11.57 -17.66 4.83
CA ARG A 96 10.96 -18.98 4.70
C ARG A 96 9.87 -19.16 5.72
N LEU A 97 8.72 -19.60 5.25
CA LEU A 97 7.58 -19.93 6.09
C LEU A 97 7.83 -21.27 6.79
N ALA A 98 7.61 -21.28 8.10
CA ALA A 98 7.66 -22.52 8.88
C ALA A 98 6.44 -23.42 8.63
N ASP A 99 5.31 -22.82 8.28
CA ASP A 99 4.07 -23.50 7.94
C ASP A 99 3.36 -22.77 6.78
N MET A 100 2.20 -23.31 6.37
CA MET A 100 1.44 -22.79 5.23
C MET A 100 0.49 -21.64 5.57
N ARG A 101 0.62 -21.04 6.75
CA ARG A 101 -0.26 -19.94 7.16
C ARG A 101 0.06 -18.67 6.40
N PRO A 102 -0.95 -17.82 6.16
CA PRO A 102 -0.69 -16.49 5.66
C PRO A 102 0.19 -15.70 6.62
N GLU A 103 1.22 -15.07 6.08
CA GLU A 103 2.10 -14.17 6.81
C GLU A 103 2.16 -12.81 6.14
N GLU A 104 2.35 -11.77 6.94
CA GLU A 104 2.54 -10.41 6.48
C GLU A 104 3.89 -9.89 6.93
N HIS A 105 4.67 -9.36 5.99
CA HIS A 105 5.93 -8.72 6.28
C HIS A 105 5.98 -7.31 5.70
N THR A 106 6.65 -6.44 6.45
CA THR A 106 6.93 -5.07 6.03
C THR A 106 8.41 -4.94 5.73
N PHE A 107 8.73 -4.56 4.50
CA PHE A 107 10.09 -4.39 4.00
C PHE A 107 10.41 -2.92 3.87
N LEU A 108 11.45 -2.46 4.57
CA LEU A 108 11.89 -1.08 4.46
C LEU A 108 12.46 -0.82 3.07
N TYR A 109 11.83 0.10 2.33
CA TYR A 109 12.28 0.53 1.01
C TYR A 109 13.17 1.77 1.10
N ARG A 110 12.69 2.81 1.75
CA ARG A 110 13.45 4.06 1.98
C ARG A 110 13.32 4.50 3.42
N ARG A 111 14.46 4.82 3.99
CA ARG A 111 14.54 5.36 5.35
C ARG A 111 14.78 6.85 5.31
N ARG A 112 14.08 7.60 6.17
CA ARG A 112 14.29 9.02 6.40
C ARG A 112 14.19 9.86 5.12
N VAL A 113 13.17 9.61 4.34
CA VAL A 113 12.87 10.39 3.13
C VAL A 113 12.17 11.68 3.51
N LEU A 114 12.60 12.77 2.92
CA LEU A 114 11.88 14.04 2.98
C LEU A 114 10.97 14.16 1.76
N LEU A 115 9.66 14.09 1.98
CA LEU A 115 8.66 14.35 0.95
C LEU A 115 8.41 15.87 0.86
N SER A 116 9.30 16.58 0.17
CA SER A 116 9.39 18.04 0.21
C SER A 116 8.27 18.77 -0.53
N ARG A 117 7.45 18.06 -1.29
CA ARG A 117 6.33 18.65 -2.03
C ARG A 117 4.99 18.28 -1.39
N PRO A 118 4.10 19.24 -1.12
CA PRO A 118 2.74 18.93 -0.71
C PRO A 118 1.95 18.42 -1.90
N GLY A 119 1.02 17.48 -1.65
CA GLY A 119 0.16 16.91 -2.67
C GLY A 119 0.31 15.40 -2.79
N ARG A 120 -0.19 14.86 -3.89
CA ARG A 120 -0.29 13.41 -4.09
C ARG A 120 0.97 12.85 -4.73
N TYR A 121 1.56 11.89 -4.05
CA TYR A 121 2.61 11.01 -4.58
C TYR A 121 1.99 9.73 -5.13
N LEU A 122 2.52 9.24 -6.24
CA LEU A 122 2.22 7.91 -6.78
C LEU A 122 3.43 7.01 -6.53
N PHE A 123 3.15 5.82 -6.00
CA PHE A 123 4.08 4.70 -5.97
C PHE A 123 3.51 3.57 -6.83
N ARG A 124 4.20 3.24 -7.92
CA ARG A 124 3.84 2.10 -8.77
C ARG A 124 4.82 0.98 -8.53
N LEU A 125 4.30 -0.17 -8.15
CA LEU A 125 5.08 -1.39 -7.96
C LEU A 125 4.82 -2.32 -9.15
N THR A 126 5.87 -2.68 -9.87
CA THR A 126 5.79 -3.55 -11.04
C THR A 126 6.66 -4.78 -10.81
N PRO A 127 6.09 -6.01 -10.73
CA PRO A 127 6.89 -7.20 -10.58
C PRO A 127 7.64 -7.49 -11.87
N ASN A 128 8.89 -7.93 -11.76
CA ASN A 128 9.70 -8.28 -12.95
C ASN A 128 9.28 -9.61 -13.58
N ALA A 129 8.63 -10.46 -12.78
CA ALA A 129 8.02 -11.71 -13.21
C ALA A 129 6.82 -12.02 -12.31
N PRO A 130 5.88 -12.87 -12.75
CA PRO A 130 4.76 -13.29 -11.90
C PRO A 130 5.26 -13.87 -10.58
N ALA A 131 4.75 -13.33 -9.46
CA ALA A 131 5.10 -13.75 -8.10
C ALA A 131 3.95 -14.55 -7.50
N GLU A 132 4.14 -15.87 -7.41
CA GLU A 132 3.15 -16.77 -6.83
C GLU A 132 3.13 -16.70 -5.30
N GLY A 133 1.98 -16.93 -4.71
CA GLY A 133 1.79 -16.93 -3.27
C GLY A 133 1.61 -15.55 -2.64
N VAL A 134 1.61 -14.49 -3.41
CA VAL A 134 1.35 -13.13 -2.94
C VAL A 134 -0.15 -12.85 -2.94
N SER A 135 -0.75 -12.68 -1.77
CA SER A 135 -2.19 -12.42 -1.63
C SER A 135 -2.55 -10.94 -1.52
N SER A 136 -1.65 -10.11 -1.03
CA SER A 136 -1.81 -8.66 -1.06
C SER A 136 -0.45 -7.96 -1.04
N ILE A 137 -0.42 -6.73 -1.56
CA ILE A 137 0.76 -5.88 -1.57
C ILE A 137 0.35 -4.45 -1.29
N GLY A 138 1.24 -3.67 -0.70
CA GLY A 138 0.96 -2.28 -0.40
C GLY A 138 2.18 -1.44 -0.05
N ILE A 139 1.91 -0.16 0.14
CA ILE A 139 2.88 0.84 0.58
C ILE A 139 2.50 1.35 1.97
N VAL A 140 3.49 1.50 2.80
CA VAL A 140 3.39 2.13 4.12
C VAL A 140 4.29 3.34 4.14
N VAL A 141 3.72 4.50 4.42
CA VAL A 141 4.46 5.74 4.69
C VAL A 141 4.25 6.09 6.16
N GLY A 142 5.31 6.14 6.92
CA GLY A 142 5.23 6.36 8.36
C GLY A 142 6.33 7.26 8.89
N ASP A 143 6.15 7.70 10.13
CA ASP A 143 7.20 8.44 10.82
C ASP A 143 8.42 7.54 11.02
N ASN A 144 9.59 8.16 10.95
CA ASN A 144 10.82 7.48 11.29
C ASN A 144 10.78 7.14 12.79
N THR A 145 10.27 5.97 13.11
CA THR A 145 10.39 5.43 14.47
C THR A 145 11.83 5.02 14.68
N LYS A 146 12.53 5.74 15.57
CA LYS A 146 13.76 5.21 16.16
C LYS A 146 13.40 3.83 16.72
N THR A 147 13.94 2.80 16.13
CA THR A 147 13.98 1.50 16.79
C THR A 147 14.96 1.70 17.93
N ASP A 148 14.45 1.94 19.13
CA ASP A 148 15.26 1.84 20.34
C ASP A 148 15.72 0.38 20.44
N ASN A 149 17.01 0.25 20.35
CA ASN A 149 17.72 -1.01 20.51
C ASN A 149 17.83 -1.31 22.00
#